data_7fde677f5c0003f52a8729319b18b51e
#
_entry.id   7fde677f5c0003f52a8729319b18b51e
#
_cell.length_a   1.000
_cell.length_b   1.000
_cell.length_c   1.000
_cell.angle_alpha   90.00
_cell.angle_beta   90.00
_cell.angle_gamma   90.00
#
_symmetry.space_group_name_H-M   'P 1'
#
loop_
_entity.id
_entity.type
_entity.pdbx_description
1 polymer ?
#
loop_
_entity_poly.entity_id
_entity_poly.type
_entity_poly.pdbx_seq_one_letter_code
_entity_poly.pdbx_strand_id
1 'polypeptide(L)'
;MPIKIPNSLPATQTLHEENIFVITENRAITQDIRPLRIVMLNLMPKKIETETQIARLIGNTPLQVELELLQTATHQSTHTAPEHMLSFYKVFDDIKDQNFDGMIITGAPVEHMAFEEVEYWQELCRIMEWSKTHVTSTLYICWGAQAGLYYHYGIKKHSLEEKLFGVFEHKLDHKRSILFRGFDDTFLVPHSRHTTVLREDIEAVDDLKILCSSDEAGVFAVATERGRQIFVTGHSEYDADTLKKEYLRDKEKGLPIAIPKNYFPNDDETKEPLVRWRSCANLFYSNWLNYFVYQTTPYDITQIK
;
A
#
# COMPACT_ATOMS: atom_id res chain seq x y z
N MET A 1 -0.08 -1.12 -20.85
CA MET A 1 -1.08 -0.08 -21.12
C MET A 1 -1.24 0.77 -19.86
N PRO A 2 -1.57 2.05 -19.96
CA PRO A 2 -1.46 2.96 -18.82
C PRO A 2 -2.63 2.85 -17.84
N ILE A 3 -2.41 3.36 -16.63
CA ILE A 3 -3.47 3.55 -15.64
C ILE A 3 -4.51 4.56 -16.16
N LYS A 4 -5.81 4.23 -16.03
CA LYS A 4 -6.92 5.16 -16.26
C LYS A 4 -7.21 5.90 -14.95
N ILE A 5 -7.12 7.21 -15.00
CA ILE A 5 -7.38 8.10 -13.85
C ILE A 5 -8.29 9.26 -14.28
N PRO A 6 -9.03 9.88 -13.32
CA PRO A 6 -9.85 11.06 -13.62
C PRO A 6 -9.03 12.16 -14.28
N ASN A 7 -9.63 12.85 -15.27
CA ASN A 7 -8.92 13.86 -16.07
C ASN A 7 -8.27 14.98 -15.24
N SER A 8 -8.87 15.35 -14.11
CA SER A 8 -8.46 16.45 -13.23
C SER A 8 -7.74 16.01 -11.96
N LEU A 9 -7.41 14.72 -11.81
CA LEU A 9 -6.67 14.23 -10.65
C LEU A 9 -5.26 14.86 -10.61
N PRO A 10 -4.82 15.48 -9.49
CA PRO A 10 -3.49 16.11 -9.38
C PRO A 10 -2.33 15.18 -9.74
N ALA A 11 -2.44 13.89 -9.40
CA ALA A 11 -1.46 12.88 -9.77
C ALA A 11 -1.17 12.82 -11.28
N THR A 12 -2.13 13.20 -12.15
CA THR A 12 -1.96 13.17 -13.61
C THR A 12 -0.78 14.02 -14.06
N GLN A 13 -0.65 15.24 -13.53
CA GLN A 13 0.44 16.15 -13.86
C GLN A 13 1.79 15.59 -13.42
N THR A 14 1.88 15.14 -12.16
CA THR A 14 3.12 14.57 -11.60
C THR A 14 3.59 13.35 -12.39
N LEU A 15 2.66 12.44 -12.73
CA LEU A 15 2.99 11.24 -13.50
C LEU A 15 3.46 11.57 -14.92
N HIS A 16 2.88 12.59 -15.56
CA HIS A 16 3.35 13.08 -16.85
C HIS A 16 4.77 13.66 -16.78
N GLU A 17 5.07 14.46 -15.77
CA GLU A 17 6.41 15.03 -15.54
C GLU A 17 7.46 13.92 -15.29
N GLU A 18 7.06 12.79 -14.71
CA GLU A 18 7.89 11.61 -14.50
C GLU A 18 7.98 10.66 -15.70
N ASN A 19 7.41 11.02 -16.86
CA ASN A 19 7.30 10.18 -18.06
C ASN A 19 6.53 8.87 -17.85
N ILE A 20 5.65 8.83 -16.86
CA ILE A 20 4.73 7.71 -16.64
C ILE A 20 3.47 7.95 -17.46
N PHE A 21 3.19 7.03 -18.38
CA PHE A 21 2.07 7.19 -19.28
C PHE A 21 0.75 6.88 -18.56
N VAL A 22 -0.15 7.87 -18.53
CA VAL A 22 -1.50 7.74 -17.99
C VAL A 22 -2.54 7.90 -19.10
N ILE A 23 -3.66 7.20 -19.00
CA ILE A 23 -4.82 7.41 -19.88
C ILE A 23 -5.87 8.17 -19.09
N THR A 24 -6.28 9.31 -19.62
CA THR A 24 -7.46 10.03 -19.14
C THR A 24 -8.74 9.30 -19.53
N GLU A 25 -9.82 9.51 -18.79
CA GLU A 25 -11.13 8.87 -19.06
C GLU A 25 -11.59 9.03 -20.51
N ASN A 26 -11.42 10.23 -21.09
CA ASN A 26 -11.82 10.52 -22.47
C ASN A 26 -11.07 9.66 -23.49
N ARG A 27 -9.84 9.29 -23.24
CA ARG A 27 -9.04 8.44 -24.13
C ARG A 27 -9.33 6.96 -23.93
N ALA A 28 -9.63 6.55 -22.70
CA ALA A 28 -9.92 5.16 -22.37
C ALA A 28 -11.21 4.63 -23.03
N ILE A 29 -12.23 5.50 -23.20
CA ILE A 29 -13.52 5.16 -23.82
C ILE A 29 -13.36 4.65 -25.28
N THR A 30 -12.25 4.96 -25.94
CA THR A 30 -12.00 4.56 -27.35
C THR A 30 -11.31 3.20 -27.48
N GLN A 31 -11.03 2.50 -26.37
CA GLN A 31 -10.34 1.22 -26.38
C GLN A 31 -11.27 0.09 -25.91
N ASP A 32 -11.39 -0.95 -26.75
CA ASP A 32 -12.21 -2.13 -26.48
C ASP A 32 -11.45 -3.17 -25.63
N ILE A 33 -11.03 -2.76 -24.40
CA ILE A 33 -10.30 -3.60 -23.46
C ILE A 33 -10.90 -3.41 -22.07
N ARG A 34 -11.26 -4.51 -21.39
CA ARG A 34 -11.68 -4.45 -20.00
C ARG A 34 -10.48 -4.05 -19.11
N PRO A 35 -10.48 -2.87 -18.51
CA PRO A 35 -9.44 -2.49 -17.55
C PRO A 35 -9.55 -3.32 -16.26
N LEU A 36 -8.43 -3.51 -15.58
CA LEU A 36 -8.44 -3.99 -14.20
C LEU A 36 -8.98 -2.89 -13.29
N ARG A 37 -10.02 -3.18 -12.54
CA ARG A 37 -10.60 -2.25 -11.57
C ARG A 37 -9.92 -2.42 -10.22
N ILE A 38 -9.17 -1.42 -9.80
CA ILE A 38 -8.48 -1.37 -8.52
C ILE A 38 -9.14 -0.30 -7.65
N VAL A 39 -9.54 -0.66 -6.44
CA VAL A 39 -10.02 0.30 -5.44
C VAL A 39 -8.94 0.52 -4.38
N MET A 40 -8.66 1.78 -4.03
CA MET A 40 -7.70 2.14 -2.99
C MET A 40 -8.40 2.83 -1.82
N LEU A 41 -8.50 2.14 -0.68
CA LEU A 41 -8.89 2.76 0.59
C LEU A 41 -7.68 3.51 1.15
N ASN A 42 -7.71 4.82 0.99
CA ASN A 42 -6.64 5.70 1.42
C ASN A 42 -6.89 6.21 2.83
N LEU A 43 -6.21 5.66 3.83
CA LEU A 43 -6.31 6.05 5.24
C LEU A 43 -5.25 7.09 5.64
N MET A 44 -4.33 7.44 4.72
CA MET A 44 -3.28 8.42 4.98
C MET A 44 -3.86 9.84 5.05
N PRO A 45 -3.31 10.72 5.91
CA PRO A 45 -3.79 12.10 6.04
C PRO A 45 -3.48 12.95 4.80
N LYS A 46 -2.30 12.77 4.20
CA LYS A 46 -1.90 13.46 2.96
C LYS A 46 -2.31 12.65 1.74
N LYS A 47 -3.59 12.71 1.40
CA LYS A 47 -4.21 11.87 0.37
C LYS A 47 -3.53 11.99 -0.99
N ILE A 48 -3.31 13.21 -1.48
CA ILE A 48 -2.73 13.49 -2.80
C ILE A 48 -1.32 12.89 -2.96
N GLU A 49 -0.50 12.94 -1.91
CA GLU A 49 0.85 12.36 -1.91
C GLU A 49 0.77 10.84 -2.06
N THR A 50 -0.08 10.18 -1.28
CA THR A 50 -0.28 8.72 -1.33
C THR A 50 -0.91 8.27 -2.66
N GLU A 51 -1.87 9.02 -3.20
CA GLU A 51 -2.45 8.78 -4.52
C GLU A 51 -1.36 8.72 -5.61
N THR A 52 -0.48 9.73 -5.61
CA THR A 52 0.60 9.83 -6.59
C THR A 52 1.58 8.67 -6.46
N GLN A 53 1.97 8.33 -5.23
CA GLN A 53 2.89 7.23 -4.94
C GLN A 53 2.35 5.89 -5.44
N ILE A 54 1.11 5.57 -5.11
CA ILE A 54 0.47 4.30 -5.53
C ILE A 54 0.19 4.30 -7.04
N ALA A 55 -0.34 5.40 -7.60
CA ALA A 55 -0.64 5.50 -9.02
C ALA A 55 0.62 5.30 -9.88
N ARG A 56 1.77 5.81 -9.44
CA ARG A 56 3.06 5.61 -10.11
C ARG A 56 3.42 4.14 -10.22
N LEU A 57 3.21 3.35 -9.17
CA LEU A 57 3.58 1.94 -9.13
C LEU A 57 2.61 1.04 -9.91
N ILE A 58 1.30 1.25 -9.72
CA ILE A 58 0.30 0.48 -10.47
C ILE A 58 0.16 0.92 -11.94
N GLY A 59 0.65 2.12 -12.27
CA GLY A 59 0.70 2.62 -13.65
C GLY A 59 1.87 2.07 -14.48
N ASN A 60 2.90 1.51 -13.82
CA ASN A 60 4.08 0.95 -14.50
C ASN A 60 3.86 -0.52 -14.92
N THR A 61 2.83 -0.77 -15.72
CA THR A 61 2.44 -2.09 -16.22
C THR A 61 1.88 -2.00 -17.64
N PRO A 62 2.00 -3.04 -18.47
CA PRO A 62 1.32 -3.09 -19.75
C PRO A 62 -0.21 -3.29 -19.64
N LEU A 63 -0.71 -3.62 -18.46
CA LEU A 63 -2.15 -3.81 -18.22
C LEU A 63 -2.85 -2.46 -18.07
N GLN A 64 -4.08 -2.36 -18.57
CA GLN A 64 -4.91 -1.18 -18.31
C GLN A 64 -5.51 -1.29 -16.91
N VAL A 65 -5.28 -0.27 -16.09
CA VAL A 65 -5.78 -0.19 -14.71
C VAL A 65 -6.70 1.01 -14.58
N GLU A 66 -7.86 0.82 -13.96
CA GLU A 66 -8.78 1.85 -13.51
C GLU A 66 -8.70 1.95 -11.99
N LEU A 67 -8.27 3.11 -11.49
CA LEU A 67 -8.11 3.35 -10.04
C LEU A 67 -9.32 4.12 -9.50
N GLU A 68 -10.03 3.52 -8.55
CA GLU A 68 -11.06 4.17 -7.76
C GLU A 68 -10.53 4.50 -6.36
N LEU A 69 -10.76 5.74 -5.91
CA LEU A 69 -10.31 6.22 -4.61
C LEU A 69 -11.44 6.12 -3.60
N LEU A 70 -11.16 5.50 -2.45
CA LEU A 70 -12.10 5.26 -1.37
C LEU A 70 -11.59 5.93 -0.07
N GLN A 71 -12.52 6.55 0.65
CA GLN A 71 -12.30 7.07 2.00
C GLN A 71 -13.31 6.47 2.97
N THR A 72 -13.01 6.58 4.26
CA THR A 72 -13.99 6.28 5.31
C THR A 72 -15.00 7.42 5.42
N ALA A 73 -16.28 7.10 5.57
CA ALA A 73 -17.35 8.08 5.77
C ALA A 73 -17.35 8.62 7.19
N THR A 74 -16.88 7.84 8.16
CA THR A 74 -16.88 8.15 9.59
C THR A 74 -15.77 9.11 10.02
N HIS A 75 -14.74 9.32 9.15
CA HIS A 75 -13.62 10.22 9.44
C HIS A 75 -13.41 11.24 8.33
N GLN A 76 -13.38 12.53 8.68
CA GLN A 76 -13.10 13.60 7.74
C GLN A 76 -11.59 13.91 7.69
N SER A 77 -11.01 13.90 6.49
CA SER A 77 -9.62 14.31 6.30
C SER A 77 -9.45 15.81 6.59
N THR A 78 -8.52 16.14 7.49
CA THR A 78 -8.20 17.54 7.85
C THR A 78 -7.01 18.10 7.04
N HIS A 79 -6.30 17.25 6.28
CA HIS A 79 -5.08 17.62 5.56
C HIS A 79 -5.23 17.62 4.04
N THR A 80 -6.46 17.42 3.54
CA THR A 80 -6.78 17.44 2.10
C THR A 80 -7.99 18.34 1.89
N ALA A 81 -7.95 19.16 0.85
CA ALA A 81 -9.02 20.09 0.53
C ALA A 81 -10.37 19.36 0.33
N PRO A 82 -11.49 19.85 0.89
CA PRO A 82 -12.81 19.20 0.74
C PRO A 82 -13.22 19.01 -0.72
N GLU A 83 -12.90 19.96 -1.59
CA GLU A 83 -13.21 19.91 -3.03
C GLU A 83 -12.52 18.71 -3.71
N HIS A 84 -11.28 18.40 -3.31
CA HIS A 84 -10.56 17.22 -3.79
C HIS A 84 -11.27 15.94 -3.35
N MET A 85 -11.65 15.86 -2.08
CA MET A 85 -12.37 14.70 -1.53
C MET A 85 -13.71 14.48 -2.24
N LEU A 86 -14.50 15.51 -2.42
CA LEU A 86 -15.79 15.43 -3.11
C LEU A 86 -15.66 15.07 -4.59
N SER A 87 -14.57 15.49 -5.23
CA SER A 87 -14.37 15.26 -6.67
C SER A 87 -13.85 13.86 -7.01
N PHE A 88 -13.05 13.26 -6.14
CA PHE A 88 -12.28 12.06 -6.49
C PHE A 88 -12.52 10.87 -5.57
N TYR A 89 -13.04 11.07 -4.35
CA TYR A 89 -13.23 10.00 -3.39
C TYR A 89 -14.69 9.55 -3.28
N LYS A 90 -14.87 8.26 -3.27
CA LYS A 90 -16.13 7.59 -2.94
C LYS A 90 -16.11 7.17 -1.47
N VAL A 91 -17.28 6.86 -0.92
CA VAL A 91 -17.44 6.17 0.35
C VAL A 91 -17.90 4.73 0.13
N PHE A 92 -17.83 3.90 1.16
CA PHE A 92 -18.12 2.46 1.04
C PHE A 92 -19.53 2.18 0.47
N ASP A 93 -20.51 2.98 0.86
CA ASP A 93 -21.88 2.82 0.36
C ASP A 93 -22.03 3.02 -1.15
N ASP A 94 -21.11 3.76 -1.80
CA ASP A 94 -21.10 3.97 -3.25
C ASP A 94 -20.58 2.76 -4.04
N ILE A 95 -19.85 1.86 -3.38
CA ILE A 95 -19.16 0.74 -4.05
C ILE A 95 -19.54 -0.65 -3.54
N LYS A 96 -20.29 -0.77 -2.44
CA LYS A 96 -20.58 -2.04 -1.75
C LYS A 96 -21.21 -3.13 -2.62
N ASP A 97 -21.94 -2.73 -3.68
CA ASP A 97 -22.61 -3.63 -4.61
C ASP A 97 -21.77 -3.90 -5.89
N GLN A 98 -20.51 -3.47 -5.90
CA GLN A 98 -19.60 -3.61 -7.03
C GLN A 98 -18.48 -4.60 -6.71
N ASN A 99 -17.89 -5.18 -7.77
CA ASN A 99 -16.75 -6.08 -7.67
C ASN A 99 -15.49 -5.41 -8.26
N PHE A 100 -14.33 -5.75 -7.71
CA PHE A 100 -13.02 -5.23 -8.10
C PHE A 100 -12.02 -6.35 -8.31
N ASP A 101 -11.11 -6.14 -9.26
CA ASP A 101 -10.00 -7.06 -9.51
C ASP A 101 -8.98 -7.02 -8.37
N GLY A 102 -8.71 -5.84 -7.82
CA GLY A 102 -7.81 -5.66 -6.70
C GLY A 102 -8.21 -4.53 -5.76
N MET A 103 -7.71 -4.60 -4.53
CA MET A 103 -7.89 -3.55 -3.52
C MET A 103 -6.56 -3.24 -2.85
N ILE A 104 -6.34 -1.97 -2.55
CA ILE A 104 -5.21 -1.52 -1.73
C ILE A 104 -5.78 -0.83 -0.48
N ILE A 105 -5.34 -1.26 0.71
CA ILE A 105 -5.64 -0.59 1.98
C ILE A 105 -4.34 -0.01 2.51
N THR A 106 -4.25 1.31 2.58
CA THR A 106 -3.01 2.02 2.97
C THR A 106 -2.75 1.98 4.47
N GLY A 107 -1.57 2.42 4.89
CA GLY A 107 -1.28 2.75 6.28
C GLY A 107 -2.11 3.91 6.82
N ALA A 108 -2.00 4.12 8.13
CA ALA A 108 -2.60 5.25 8.85
C ALA A 108 -1.72 5.64 10.06
N PRO A 109 -1.61 6.91 10.43
CA PRO A 109 -0.77 7.36 11.54
C PRO A 109 -1.48 7.24 12.90
N VAL A 110 -2.07 6.08 13.17
CA VAL A 110 -2.85 5.77 14.39
C VAL A 110 -2.27 4.56 15.16
N GLU A 111 -0.98 4.31 15.00
CA GLU A 111 -0.30 3.11 15.52
C GLU A 111 -0.35 2.97 17.04
N HIS A 112 -0.37 4.09 17.78
CA HIS A 112 -0.40 4.09 19.23
C HIS A 112 -1.78 3.79 19.83
N MET A 113 -2.85 3.87 19.03
CA MET A 113 -4.21 3.55 19.48
C MET A 113 -4.47 2.05 19.39
N ALA A 114 -5.28 1.50 20.28
CA ALA A 114 -5.85 0.17 20.05
C ALA A 114 -6.72 0.22 18.77
N PHE A 115 -6.86 -0.90 18.07
CA PHE A 115 -7.62 -0.90 16.82
C PHE A 115 -9.07 -0.47 17.04
N GLU A 116 -9.68 -0.93 18.12
CA GLU A 116 -11.07 -0.63 18.49
C GLU A 116 -11.31 0.83 18.88
N GLU A 117 -10.25 1.57 19.25
CA GLU A 117 -10.32 3.01 19.59
C GLU A 117 -10.24 3.91 18.34
N VAL A 118 -9.88 3.33 17.18
CA VAL A 118 -9.82 4.11 15.93
C VAL A 118 -11.22 4.42 15.45
N GLU A 119 -11.52 5.69 15.23
CA GLU A 119 -12.86 6.22 14.90
C GLU A 119 -13.55 5.44 13.78
N TYR A 120 -12.82 5.08 12.73
CA TYR A 120 -13.33 4.35 11.56
C TYR A 120 -13.15 2.82 11.64
N TRP A 121 -12.80 2.26 12.79
CA TRP A 121 -12.51 0.82 12.92
C TRP A 121 -13.67 -0.06 12.47
N GLN A 122 -14.88 0.23 12.91
CA GLN A 122 -16.06 -0.56 12.55
C GLN A 122 -16.37 -0.51 11.04
N GLU A 123 -16.14 0.64 10.41
CA GLU A 123 -16.29 0.78 8.96
C GLU A 123 -15.17 0.01 8.22
N LEU A 124 -13.93 0.10 8.69
CA LEU A 124 -12.80 -0.65 8.14
C LEU A 124 -13.04 -2.17 8.24
N CYS A 125 -13.56 -2.68 9.35
CA CYS A 125 -13.92 -4.08 9.50
C CYS A 125 -14.97 -4.52 8.46
N ARG A 126 -16.00 -3.70 8.22
CA ARG A 126 -17.02 -4.00 7.18
C ARG A 126 -16.40 -4.03 5.78
N ILE A 127 -15.50 -3.11 5.48
CA ILE A 127 -14.80 -3.05 4.19
C ILE A 127 -13.90 -4.28 4.02
N MET A 128 -13.15 -4.66 5.05
CA MET A 128 -12.29 -5.85 5.04
C MET A 128 -13.10 -7.13 4.87
N GLU A 129 -14.25 -7.27 5.54
CA GLU A 129 -15.13 -8.43 5.35
C GLU A 129 -15.72 -8.49 3.93
N TRP A 130 -16.21 -7.34 3.42
CA TRP A 130 -16.71 -7.20 2.06
C TRP A 130 -15.66 -7.59 1.01
N SER A 131 -14.40 -7.19 1.23
CA SER A 131 -13.32 -7.49 0.28
C SER A 131 -13.10 -8.99 0.05
N LYS A 132 -13.46 -9.85 1.01
CA LYS A 132 -13.33 -11.31 0.89
C LYS A 132 -14.21 -11.92 -0.21
N THR A 133 -15.27 -11.25 -0.59
CA THR A 133 -16.24 -11.75 -1.58
C THR A 133 -16.33 -10.88 -2.83
N HIS A 134 -15.90 -9.63 -2.78
CA HIS A 134 -16.04 -8.66 -3.87
C HIS A 134 -14.71 -8.27 -4.51
N VAL A 135 -13.58 -8.73 -3.96
CA VAL A 135 -12.24 -8.40 -4.46
C VAL A 135 -11.43 -9.68 -4.70
N THR A 136 -10.72 -9.76 -5.82
CA THR A 136 -9.88 -10.94 -6.11
C THR A 136 -8.64 -10.98 -5.24
N SER A 137 -7.92 -9.85 -5.11
CA SER A 137 -6.72 -9.76 -4.26
C SER A 137 -6.65 -8.42 -3.55
N THR A 138 -6.45 -8.43 -2.23
CA THR A 138 -6.30 -7.22 -1.39
C THR A 138 -4.87 -7.10 -0.88
N LEU A 139 -4.24 -5.96 -1.16
CA LEU A 139 -2.92 -5.57 -0.67
C LEU A 139 -3.08 -4.60 0.51
N TYR A 140 -2.61 -5.00 1.67
CA TYR A 140 -2.61 -4.21 2.91
C TYR A 140 -1.21 -3.65 3.16
N ILE A 141 -1.09 -2.36 3.51
CA ILE A 141 0.20 -1.68 3.68
C ILE A 141 0.34 -1.14 5.10
N CYS A 142 1.47 -1.39 5.73
CA CYS A 142 1.91 -0.85 7.03
C CYS A 142 0.86 -1.06 8.15
N TRP A 143 0.29 0.01 8.71
CA TRP A 143 -0.78 -0.11 9.70
C TRP A 143 -2.01 -0.85 9.15
N GLY A 144 -2.34 -0.64 7.88
CA GLY A 144 -3.41 -1.40 7.21
C GLY A 144 -3.11 -2.90 7.19
N ALA A 145 -1.85 -3.31 7.03
CA ALA A 145 -1.44 -4.71 7.12
C ALA A 145 -1.63 -5.27 8.54
N GLN A 146 -1.24 -4.51 9.57
CA GLN A 146 -1.45 -4.90 10.97
C GLN A 146 -2.95 -4.99 11.31
N ALA A 147 -3.76 -4.04 10.82
CA ALA A 147 -5.21 -4.03 11.00
C ALA A 147 -5.88 -5.26 10.33
N GLY A 148 -5.45 -5.59 9.11
CA GLY A 148 -5.93 -6.77 8.39
C GLY A 148 -5.53 -8.09 9.07
N LEU A 149 -4.28 -8.21 9.51
CA LEU A 149 -3.81 -9.38 10.25
C LEU A 149 -4.57 -9.55 11.58
N TYR A 150 -4.84 -8.45 12.28
CA TYR A 150 -5.65 -8.48 13.50
C TYR A 150 -7.09 -8.87 13.24
N TYR A 151 -7.75 -8.23 12.28
CA TYR A 151 -9.17 -8.48 12.00
C TYR A 151 -9.43 -9.91 11.50
N HIS A 152 -8.63 -10.38 10.54
CA HIS A 152 -8.86 -11.67 9.90
C HIS A 152 -8.33 -12.87 10.70
N TYR A 153 -7.25 -12.67 11.48
CA TYR A 153 -6.49 -13.77 12.09
C TYR A 153 -6.23 -13.58 13.59
N GLY A 154 -6.62 -12.45 14.20
CA GLY A 154 -6.40 -12.17 15.61
C GLY A 154 -4.95 -11.86 15.97
N ILE A 155 -4.07 -11.65 14.99
CA ILE A 155 -2.65 -11.34 15.20
C ILE A 155 -2.51 -9.92 15.72
N LYS A 156 -1.94 -9.77 16.92
CA LYS A 156 -1.82 -8.48 17.60
C LYS A 156 -0.62 -7.70 17.09
N LYS A 157 -0.69 -6.38 17.17
CA LYS A 157 0.46 -5.50 17.02
C LYS A 157 1.18 -5.33 18.35
N HIS A 158 2.49 -5.18 18.32
CA HIS A 158 3.36 -4.97 19.47
C HIS A 158 4.11 -3.65 19.30
N SER A 159 4.21 -2.87 20.37
CA SER A 159 4.98 -1.63 20.38
C SER A 159 6.47 -1.92 20.26
N LEU A 160 7.16 -1.14 19.45
CA LEU A 160 8.62 -1.12 19.40
C LEU A 160 9.15 -0.18 20.49
N GLU A 161 10.32 -0.47 21.01
CA GLU A 161 11.02 0.40 21.98
C GLU A 161 11.39 1.74 21.34
N GLU A 162 11.84 1.68 20.07
CA GLU A 162 12.15 2.84 19.25
C GLU A 162 11.43 2.76 17.91
N LYS A 163 11.17 3.91 17.29
CA LYS A 163 10.61 3.97 15.94
C LYS A 163 11.53 3.27 14.95
N LEU A 164 11.02 2.28 14.25
CA LEU A 164 11.70 1.68 13.11
C LEU A 164 11.64 2.66 11.94
N PHE A 165 12.77 3.35 11.67
CA PHE A 165 12.80 4.48 10.77
C PHE A 165 14.04 4.43 9.88
N GLY A 166 13.85 4.23 8.57
CA GLY A 166 14.94 4.11 7.62
C GLY A 166 14.67 3.16 6.47
N VAL A 167 15.76 2.71 5.83
CA VAL A 167 15.75 1.76 4.70
C VAL A 167 16.51 0.51 5.13
N PHE A 168 15.81 -0.62 5.13
CA PHE A 168 16.34 -1.88 5.68
C PHE A 168 16.46 -2.94 4.59
N GLU A 169 17.48 -3.79 4.73
CA GLU A 169 17.66 -4.95 3.87
C GLU A 169 16.73 -6.08 4.27
N HIS A 170 16.12 -6.70 3.26
CA HIS A 170 15.22 -7.83 3.39
C HIS A 170 15.71 -9.01 2.57
N LYS A 171 15.37 -10.21 3.00
CA LYS A 171 15.65 -11.48 2.30
C LYS A 171 14.37 -12.29 2.12
N LEU A 172 14.36 -13.14 1.11
CA LEU A 172 13.23 -14.01 0.83
C LEU A 172 13.23 -15.19 1.79
N ASP A 173 12.20 -15.32 2.62
CA ASP A 173 11.91 -16.52 3.40
C ASP A 173 11.39 -17.64 2.47
N HIS A 174 10.62 -17.24 1.44
CA HIS A 174 10.07 -18.17 0.46
C HIS A 174 10.55 -17.86 -0.96
N LYS A 175 11.70 -18.45 -1.36
CA LYS A 175 12.39 -18.18 -2.64
C LYS A 175 11.57 -18.47 -3.91
N ARG A 176 10.48 -19.25 -3.81
CA ARG A 176 9.60 -19.57 -4.96
C ARG A 176 8.32 -18.74 -5.00
N SER A 177 8.22 -17.70 -4.17
CA SER A 177 7.05 -16.83 -4.20
C SER A 177 6.96 -16.07 -5.53
N ILE A 178 5.83 -16.22 -6.21
CA ILE A 178 5.56 -15.51 -7.48
C ILE A 178 5.50 -14.00 -7.26
N LEU A 179 5.12 -13.55 -6.07
CA LEU A 179 5.08 -12.12 -5.72
C LEU A 179 6.47 -11.47 -5.79
N PHE A 180 7.51 -12.23 -5.45
CA PHE A 180 8.91 -11.79 -5.49
C PHE A 180 9.68 -12.35 -6.71
N ARG A 181 8.97 -12.75 -7.76
CA ARG A 181 9.61 -13.22 -8.99
C ARG A 181 10.46 -12.13 -9.61
N GLY A 182 11.73 -12.44 -9.86
CA GLY A 182 12.72 -11.51 -10.44
C GLY A 182 13.43 -10.63 -9.42
N PHE A 183 13.14 -10.78 -8.12
CA PHE A 183 13.91 -10.13 -7.07
C PHE A 183 15.28 -10.80 -6.90
N ASP A 184 16.25 -9.99 -6.50
CA ASP A 184 17.53 -10.47 -6.01
C ASP A 184 17.37 -11.18 -4.65
N ASP A 185 18.41 -11.88 -4.18
CA ASP A 185 18.38 -12.59 -2.89
C ASP A 185 18.13 -11.65 -1.71
N THR A 186 18.61 -10.39 -1.84
CA THR A 186 18.35 -9.30 -0.88
C THR A 186 17.88 -8.05 -1.60
N PHE A 187 17.05 -7.26 -0.94
CA PHE A 187 16.55 -5.99 -1.46
C PHE A 187 16.19 -5.03 -0.32
N LEU A 188 16.03 -3.76 -0.66
CA LEU A 188 15.84 -2.69 0.32
C LEU A 188 14.39 -2.21 0.33
N VAL A 189 13.86 -1.97 1.55
CA VAL A 189 12.51 -1.42 1.77
C VAL A 189 12.55 -0.31 2.82
N PRO A 190 11.89 0.84 2.56
CA PRO A 190 11.66 1.87 3.58
C PRO A 190 10.68 1.42 4.66
N HIS A 191 10.95 1.81 5.89
CA HIS A 191 10.05 1.64 7.03
C HIS A 191 9.93 2.94 7.83
N SER A 192 8.72 3.20 8.32
CA SER A 192 8.43 4.25 9.30
C SER A 192 7.26 3.77 10.15
N ARG A 193 7.53 3.16 11.30
CA ARG A 193 6.49 2.60 12.17
C ARG A 193 6.94 2.48 13.63
N HIS A 194 5.97 2.57 14.54
CA HIS A 194 6.15 2.41 16.00
C HIS A 194 5.70 1.04 16.51
N THR A 195 5.11 0.23 15.63
CA THR A 195 4.58 -1.09 15.99
C THR A 195 5.03 -2.16 15.01
N THR A 196 4.97 -3.42 15.43
CA THR A 196 5.32 -4.58 14.62
C THR A 196 4.34 -5.74 14.87
N VAL A 197 4.39 -6.76 14.02
CA VAL A 197 3.79 -8.08 14.24
C VAL A 197 4.91 -9.08 14.47
N LEU A 198 4.68 -10.07 15.33
CA LEU A 198 5.68 -11.07 15.63
C LEU A 198 5.63 -12.22 14.63
N ARG A 199 6.80 -12.76 14.30
CA ARG A 199 6.93 -13.92 13.41
C ARG A 199 6.16 -15.12 13.92
N GLU A 200 6.32 -15.44 15.20
CA GLU A 200 5.69 -16.57 15.87
C GLU A 200 4.15 -16.50 15.83
N ASP A 201 3.56 -15.31 15.93
CA ASP A 201 2.12 -15.13 15.85
C ASP A 201 1.59 -15.42 14.43
N ILE A 202 2.38 -15.08 13.40
CA ILE A 202 2.02 -15.36 12.00
C ILE A 202 2.20 -16.86 11.69
N GLU A 203 3.30 -17.46 12.14
CA GLU A 203 3.59 -18.88 11.91
C GLU A 203 2.61 -19.81 12.64
N ALA A 204 1.91 -19.32 13.66
CA ALA A 204 0.83 -20.03 14.34
C ALA A 204 -0.46 -20.14 13.51
N VAL A 205 -0.56 -19.45 12.38
CA VAL A 205 -1.75 -19.45 11.50
C VAL A 205 -1.44 -20.21 10.21
N ASP A 206 -2.02 -21.38 10.03
CA ASP A 206 -1.74 -22.29 8.90
C ASP A 206 -2.00 -21.65 7.51
N ASP A 207 -2.99 -20.75 7.42
CA ASP A 207 -3.36 -20.08 6.18
C ASP A 207 -2.37 -19.00 5.74
N LEU A 208 -1.45 -18.58 6.61
CA LEU A 208 -0.50 -17.51 6.35
C LEU A 208 0.89 -18.05 6.06
N LYS A 209 1.57 -17.42 5.11
CA LYS A 209 2.97 -17.69 4.78
C LYS A 209 3.78 -16.41 4.83
N ILE A 210 4.87 -16.42 5.61
CA ILE A 210 5.86 -15.36 5.58
C ILE A 210 6.67 -15.52 4.28
N LEU A 211 6.65 -14.50 3.46
CA LEU A 211 7.32 -14.50 2.16
C LEU A 211 8.70 -13.88 2.23
N CYS A 212 8.86 -12.87 3.05
CA CYS A 212 10.10 -12.13 3.17
C CYS A 212 10.21 -11.40 4.51
N SER A 213 11.42 -11.26 5.03
CA SER A 213 11.72 -10.62 6.31
C SER A 213 13.08 -9.95 6.30
N SER A 214 13.35 -9.19 7.37
CA SER A 214 14.61 -8.52 7.67
C SER A 214 15.07 -8.92 9.07
N ASP A 215 16.37 -9.07 9.27
CA ASP A 215 16.94 -9.33 10.59
C ASP A 215 16.76 -8.09 11.52
N GLU A 216 16.66 -6.89 10.95
CA GLU A 216 16.48 -5.63 11.69
C GLU A 216 15.02 -5.17 11.72
N ALA A 217 14.30 -5.27 10.59
CA ALA A 217 12.94 -4.75 10.46
C ALA A 217 11.85 -5.80 10.69
N GLY A 218 12.20 -7.06 10.96
CA GLY A 218 11.24 -8.14 11.18
C GLY A 218 10.51 -8.56 9.91
N VAL A 219 9.29 -9.09 10.06
CA VAL A 219 8.50 -9.59 8.93
C VAL A 219 8.06 -8.45 8.02
N PHE A 220 8.34 -8.56 6.73
CA PHE A 220 7.91 -7.57 5.73
C PHE A 220 6.65 -8.01 4.99
N ALA A 221 6.63 -9.20 4.42
CA ALA A 221 5.54 -9.63 3.57
C ALA A 221 4.96 -10.98 4.03
N VAL A 222 3.64 -11.00 4.15
CA VAL A 222 2.84 -12.18 4.49
C VAL A 222 1.72 -12.30 3.47
N ALA A 223 1.37 -13.52 3.08
CA ALA A 223 0.26 -13.75 2.17
C ALA A 223 -0.49 -15.04 2.51
N THR A 224 -1.77 -15.07 2.15
CA THR A 224 -2.54 -16.32 2.06
C THR A 224 -2.03 -17.15 0.87
N GLU A 225 -2.31 -18.46 0.87
CA GLU A 225 -1.78 -19.39 -0.13
C GLU A 225 -2.04 -18.96 -1.58
N ARG A 226 -3.24 -18.41 -1.86
CA ARG A 226 -3.62 -17.94 -3.20
C ARG A 226 -3.43 -16.45 -3.40
N GLY A 227 -2.83 -15.73 -2.45
CA GLY A 227 -2.61 -14.29 -2.52
C GLY A 227 -3.88 -13.44 -2.55
N ARG A 228 -5.00 -13.96 -2.03
CA ARG A 228 -6.22 -13.16 -1.87
C ARG A 228 -6.02 -12.01 -0.88
N GLN A 229 -5.18 -12.23 0.10
CA GLN A 229 -4.76 -11.23 1.07
C GLN A 229 -3.24 -11.22 1.12
N ILE A 230 -2.67 -10.05 0.95
CA ILE A 230 -1.22 -9.79 0.99
C ILE A 230 -1.00 -8.65 1.96
N PHE A 231 -0.13 -8.84 2.94
CA PHE A 231 0.16 -7.88 4.00
C PHE A 231 1.63 -7.49 3.94
N VAL A 232 1.92 -6.21 3.79
CA VAL A 232 3.30 -5.68 3.80
C VAL A 232 3.45 -4.62 4.89
N THR A 233 4.47 -4.74 5.71
CA THR A 233 4.68 -3.85 6.87
C THR A 233 5.55 -2.63 6.54
N GLY A 234 6.22 -2.62 5.40
CA GLY A 234 7.05 -1.53 4.91
C GLY A 234 6.38 -0.71 3.81
N HIS A 235 7.08 0.29 3.34
CA HIS A 235 6.57 1.32 2.44
C HIS A 235 7.34 1.37 1.12
N SER A 236 7.12 0.38 0.25
CA SER A 236 7.76 0.36 -1.08
C SER A 236 7.31 1.52 -1.98
N GLU A 237 6.17 2.14 -1.68
CA GLU A 237 5.57 3.26 -2.43
C GLU A 237 6.23 4.61 -2.16
N TYR A 238 7.03 4.75 -1.11
CA TYR A 238 7.58 6.03 -0.69
C TYR A 238 8.44 6.72 -1.76
N ASP A 239 8.24 8.03 -1.85
CA ASP A 239 9.09 8.92 -2.64
C ASP A 239 10.49 9.07 -2.01
N ALA A 240 11.41 9.59 -2.83
CA ALA A 240 12.79 9.80 -2.42
C ALA A 240 12.90 10.62 -1.12
N ASP A 241 12.04 11.61 -0.95
CA ASP A 241 12.08 12.60 0.13
C ASP A 241 11.06 12.35 1.26
N THR A 242 10.26 11.27 1.20
CA THR A 242 9.20 11.01 2.19
C THR A 242 9.76 10.90 3.61
N LEU A 243 10.79 10.08 3.83
CA LEU A 243 11.42 9.95 5.16
C LEU A 243 12.14 11.23 5.58
N LYS A 244 12.75 12.00 4.63
CA LYS A 244 13.37 13.30 4.90
C LYS A 244 12.35 14.32 5.39
N LYS A 245 11.20 14.41 4.72
CA LYS A 245 10.09 15.30 5.11
C LYS A 245 9.53 14.92 6.49
N GLU A 246 9.42 13.64 6.77
CA GLU A 246 8.96 13.15 8.07
C GLU A 246 9.98 13.48 9.17
N TYR A 247 11.26 13.20 8.95
CA TYR A 247 12.35 13.52 9.86
C TYR A 247 12.39 15.01 10.20
N LEU A 248 12.38 15.88 9.19
CA LEU A 248 12.43 17.32 9.38
C LEU A 248 11.20 17.85 10.14
N ARG A 249 10.01 17.37 9.78
CA ARG A 249 8.76 17.72 10.46
C ARG A 249 8.80 17.39 11.96
N ASP A 250 9.28 16.19 12.31
CA ASP A 250 9.30 15.73 13.69
C ASP A 250 10.43 16.42 14.48
N LYS A 251 11.57 16.69 13.84
CA LYS A 251 12.68 17.50 14.39
C LYS A 251 12.24 18.94 14.70
N GLU A 252 11.51 19.59 13.78
CA GLU A 252 10.96 20.95 13.97
C GLU A 252 9.95 21.01 15.13
N LYS A 253 9.20 19.93 15.37
CA LYS A 253 8.26 19.80 16.50
C LYS A 253 8.97 19.46 17.82
N GLY A 254 10.28 19.27 17.84
CA GLY A 254 11.04 18.86 19.01
C GLY A 254 10.74 17.44 19.49
N LEU A 255 10.19 16.59 18.62
CA LEU A 255 9.93 15.20 18.94
C LEU A 255 11.23 14.37 18.90
N PRO A 256 11.36 13.35 19.76
CA PRO A 256 12.52 12.45 19.72
C PRO A 256 12.47 11.62 18.43
N ILE A 257 13.31 11.98 17.46
CA ILE A 257 13.44 11.25 16.21
C ILE A 257 14.92 11.05 15.86
N ALA A 258 15.30 9.82 15.53
CA ALA A 258 16.62 9.51 15.00
C ALA A 258 16.70 9.82 13.49
N ILE A 259 17.91 10.01 12.98
CA ILE A 259 18.17 10.09 11.55
C ILE A 259 17.71 8.76 10.92
N PRO A 260 16.95 8.79 9.79
CA PRO A 260 16.50 7.55 9.16
C PRO A 260 17.69 6.71 8.70
N LYS A 261 17.78 5.49 9.24
CA LYS A 261 18.90 4.57 9.04
C LYS A 261 19.06 4.18 7.57
N ASN A 262 20.31 4.16 7.07
CA ASN A 262 20.65 3.75 5.70
C ASN A 262 19.97 4.57 4.58
N TYR A 263 19.46 5.73 4.88
CA TYR A 263 18.68 6.55 3.95
C TYR A 263 19.53 7.66 3.33
N PHE A 264 20.26 8.41 4.13
CA PHE A 264 21.22 9.39 3.63
C PHE A 264 22.58 8.74 3.37
N PRO A 265 23.38 9.24 2.40
CA PRO A 265 24.76 8.78 2.21
C PRO A 265 25.59 8.95 3.49
N ASN A 266 26.09 7.84 4.04
CA ASN A 266 26.85 7.81 5.30
C ASN A 266 26.08 8.40 6.51
N ASP A 267 24.75 8.29 6.51
CA ASP A 267 23.83 8.87 7.51
C ASP A 267 24.00 10.38 7.73
N ASP A 268 24.46 11.09 6.70
CA ASP A 268 24.66 12.54 6.69
C ASP A 268 23.37 13.24 6.19
N GLU A 269 22.60 13.83 7.11
CA GLU A 269 21.31 14.49 6.82
C GLU A 269 21.43 15.71 5.90
N THR A 270 22.64 16.23 5.68
CA THR A 270 22.88 17.36 4.78
C THR A 270 22.89 16.94 3.30
N LYS A 271 23.01 15.65 3.04
CA LYS A 271 23.03 15.09 1.68
C LYS A 271 21.65 14.71 1.20
N GLU A 272 21.50 14.61 -0.12
CA GLU A 272 20.27 14.11 -0.70
C GLU A 272 20.14 12.59 -0.50
N PRO A 273 18.90 12.09 -0.24
CA PRO A 273 18.65 10.68 -0.02
C PRO A 273 19.00 9.81 -1.24
N LEU A 274 19.46 8.58 -0.97
CA LEU A 274 19.70 7.59 -2.01
C LEU A 274 18.49 6.65 -2.15
N VAL A 275 17.79 6.74 -3.27
CA VAL A 275 16.69 5.81 -3.58
C VAL A 275 17.24 4.49 -4.06
N ARG A 276 17.09 3.44 -3.22
CA ARG A 276 17.59 2.08 -3.49
C ARG A 276 16.49 1.02 -3.46
N TRP A 277 15.21 1.43 -3.41
CA TRP A 277 14.03 0.53 -3.36
C TRP A 277 13.12 0.62 -4.57
N ARG A 278 13.32 1.60 -5.46
CA ARG A 278 12.40 1.89 -6.59
C ARG A 278 12.23 0.71 -7.55
N SER A 279 13.30 0.04 -7.93
CA SER A 279 13.24 -1.10 -8.85
C SER A 279 12.43 -2.26 -8.26
N CYS A 280 12.71 -2.61 -7.01
CA CYS A 280 12.01 -3.67 -6.28
C CYS A 280 10.53 -3.30 -6.04
N ALA A 281 10.23 -2.03 -5.72
CA ALA A 281 8.86 -1.55 -5.59
C ALA A 281 8.07 -1.74 -6.89
N ASN A 282 8.61 -1.29 -8.03
CA ASN A 282 7.97 -1.46 -9.33
C ASN A 282 7.74 -2.93 -9.67
N LEU A 283 8.72 -3.78 -9.39
CA LEU A 283 8.61 -5.22 -9.65
C LEU A 283 7.57 -5.88 -8.75
N PHE A 284 7.50 -5.52 -7.46
CA PHE A 284 6.50 -6.00 -6.51
C PHE A 284 5.07 -5.69 -6.99
N TYR A 285 4.78 -4.44 -7.30
CA TYR A 285 3.44 -4.04 -7.76
C TYR A 285 3.10 -4.63 -9.13
N SER A 286 4.07 -4.73 -10.04
CA SER A 286 3.89 -5.40 -11.32
C SER A 286 3.57 -6.89 -11.16
N ASN A 287 4.26 -7.60 -10.26
CA ASN A 287 3.99 -9.00 -9.95
C ASN A 287 2.61 -9.18 -9.30
N TRP A 288 2.25 -8.31 -8.34
CA TRP A 288 0.92 -8.32 -7.74
C TRP A 288 -0.18 -8.15 -8.78
N LEU A 289 -0.09 -7.11 -9.61
CA LEU A 289 -1.08 -6.85 -10.68
C LEU A 289 -1.18 -8.00 -11.68
N ASN A 290 -0.04 -8.56 -12.10
CA ASN A 290 -0.02 -9.62 -13.10
C ASN A 290 -0.48 -10.96 -12.55
N TYR A 291 0.06 -11.40 -11.42
CA TYR A 291 -0.13 -12.78 -10.95
C TYR A 291 -1.28 -12.96 -9.97
N PHE A 292 -1.60 -11.95 -9.17
CA PHE A 292 -2.62 -12.05 -8.12
C PHE A 292 -3.90 -11.27 -8.43
N VAL A 293 -3.83 -10.34 -9.38
CA VAL A 293 -4.99 -9.58 -9.85
C VAL A 293 -5.42 -10.09 -11.22
N TYR A 294 -4.63 -9.86 -12.26
CA TYR A 294 -5.02 -10.15 -13.65
C TYR A 294 -5.22 -11.65 -13.93
N GLN A 295 -4.27 -12.51 -13.56
CA GLN A 295 -4.34 -13.94 -13.88
C GLN A 295 -5.31 -14.72 -13.01
N THR A 296 -5.69 -14.20 -11.84
CA THR A 296 -6.59 -14.87 -10.89
C THR A 296 -8.02 -14.36 -10.97
N THR A 297 -8.25 -13.15 -11.47
CA THR A 297 -9.60 -12.63 -11.65
C THR A 297 -10.36 -13.44 -12.70
N PRO A 298 -11.59 -13.90 -12.41
CA PRO A 298 -12.42 -14.56 -13.40
C PRO A 298 -12.77 -13.60 -14.54
N TYR A 299 -12.97 -14.14 -15.76
CA TYR A 299 -13.34 -13.33 -16.93
C TYR A 299 -14.60 -12.48 -16.64
N ASP A 300 -15.58 -13.06 -16.00
CA ASP A 300 -16.74 -12.35 -15.45
C ASP A 300 -16.47 -12.02 -13.98
N ILE A 301 -16.22 -10.75 -13.69
CA ILE A 301 -15.89 -10.25 -12.35
C ILE A 301 -17.01 -10.49 -11.31
N THR A 302 -18.25 -10.73 -11.75
CA THR A 302 -19.35 -11.04 -10.85
C THR A 302 -19.26 -12.46 -10.25
N GLN A 303 -18.32 -13.28 -10.76
CA GLN A 303 -18.07 -14.64 -10.31
C GLN A 303 -16.97 -14.74 -9.24
N ILE A 304 -16.49 -13.62 -8.70
CA ILE A 304 -15.58 -13.62 -7.55
C ILE A 304 -16.27 -14.26 -6.35
N LYS A 305 -15.61 -15.27 -5.74
CA LYS A 305 -16.15 -16.05 -4.61
C LYS A 305 -15.19 -16.03 -3.44
#